data_9a386088667680cc6f07d56ea2050be2
#
_entry.id   9a386088667680cc6f07d56ea2050be2
#
_cell.length_a   1.000
_cell.length_b   1.000
_cell.length_c   1.000
_cell.angle_alpha   90.00
_cell.angle_beta   90.00
_cell.angle_gamma   90.00
#
_symmetry.space_group_name_H-M   'P 1'
#
loop_
_entity.id
_entity.type
_entity.pdbx_description
1 polymer ?
#
loop_
_entity_poly.entity_id
_entity_poly.type
_entity_poly.pdbx_seq_one_letter_code
_entity_poly.pdbx_strand_id
1 'polypeptide(L)'
;MTKLAENAQHADVPEADVPEAGAPEADALPLGPQSLVWKYFGDNRMYLIGPRPAVLQNMLAELGQGVLDHSVFFSDTAARVKRSIPPIMRTVYGTEDDGEGTMVRDFHRDIKGDMPDGRRYHALDPETYFWAHATFVEQVLYFADTFVKRLTEAEREQIYLESKTWYRRYGVSDRPMPADYAGFQAYWDRMMDEILVPHQTAQYGVGYVTKGFPRPKGVSVVAWRLISPLFNPVAAFLTTGGMPPRARDMLGLPWSDRKERGYQAFAAVWRSRPVNWVWDRLPMTVRYNSFAQDGHGRV
;
A
#
# COMPACT_ATOMS: atom_id res chain seq x y z
N MET A 1 47.45 4.34 -50.98
CA MET A 1 46.56 5.32 -51.59
C MET A 1 45.23 5.28 -50.90
N THR A 2 44.89 6.41 -50.40
CA THR A 2 43.63 6.98 -49.94
C THR A 2 43.02 6.42 -48.66
N LYS A 3 43.27 7.16 -47.57
CA LYS A 3 42.57 7.14 -46.28
C LYS A 3 41.12 7.55 -46.48
N LEU A 4 40.17 6.81 -45.88
CA LEU A 4 38.88 7.34 -45.51
C LEU A 4 38.78 7.30 -43.96
N ALA A 5 38.72 8.48 -43.39
CA ALA A 5 38.51 8.71 -41.98
C ALA A 5 37.00 8.54 -41.67
N GLU A 6 36.70 7.69 -40.76
CA GLU A 6 35.37 7.52 -40.19
C GLU A 6 35.17 8.50 -39.07
N ASN A 7 34.33 9.48 -39.31
CA ASN A 7 33.80 10.41 -38.27
C ASN A 7 32.70 9.70 -37.54
N ALA A 8 32.99 9.21 -36.34
CA ALA A 8 31.95 8.86 -35.35
C ALA A 8 31.53 10.10 -34.63
N GLN A 9 30.40 10.67 -35.02
CA GLN A 9 29.71 11.70 -34.22
C GLN A 9 29.13 11.03 -32.96
N HIS A 10 29.70 11.39 -31.80
CA HIS A 10 29.05 11.18 -30.52
C HIS A 10 27.79 12.05 -30.49
N ALA A 11 26.63 11.41 -30.48
CA ALA A 11 25.38 12.06 -30.14
C ALA A 11 25.40 12.37 -28.64
N ASP A 12 25.43 13.65 -28.30
CA ASP A 12 25.20 14.14 -26.95
C ASP A 12 23.80 13.66 -26.49
N VAL A 13 23.79 12.85 -25.46
CA VAL A 13 22.57 12.54 -24.71
C VAL A 13 22.28 13.77 -23.85
N PRO A 14 21.12 14.41 -23.98
CA PRO A 14 20.81 15.56 -23.13
C PRO A 14 20.80 15.10 -21.65
N GLU A 15 21.59 15.83 -20.87
CA GLU A 15 21.60 15.77 -19.42
C GLU A 15 20.16 15.98 -18.91
N ALA A 16 19.65 15.02 -18.13
CA ALA A 16 18.30 15.10 -17.60
C ALA A 16 18.20 16.35 -16.73
N ASP A 17 17.30 17.25 -17.10
CA ASP A 17 16.95 18.45 -16.33
C ASP A 17 16.69 18.05 -14.87
N VAL A 18 17.58 18.49 -14.00
CA VAL A 18 17.36 18.50 -12.55
C VAL A 18 16.33 19.60 -12.31
N PRO A 19 15.14 19.30 -11.75
CA PRO A 19 14.16 20.34 -11.51
C PRO A 19 14.73 21.37 -10.53
N GLU A 20 14.76 22.63 -10.93
CA GLU A 20 15.02 23.75 -10.02
C GLU A 20 14.05 23.69 -8.83
N ALA A 21 14.61 23.78 -7.64
CA ALA A 21 13.87 23.97 -6.40
C ALA A 21 13.13 25.31 -6.46
N GLY A 22 11.80 25.28 -6.54
CA GLY A 22 11.07 26.54 -6.48
C GLY A 22 9.66 26.58 -7.03
N ALA A 23 8.76 25.73 -6.55
CA ALA A 23 7.33 26.05 -6.52
C ALA A 23 6.83 26.03 -5.07
N PRO A 24 5.89 26.89 -4.68
CA PRO A 24 5.50 27.00 -3.28
C PRO A 24 4.91 25.67 -2.76
N GLU A 25 5.44 25.22 -1.64
CA GLU A 25 5.05 24.01 -0.88
C GLU A 25 3.60 24.02 -0.35
N ALA A 26 2.70 24.81 -0.95
CA ALA A 26 1.35 25.08 -0.45
C ALA A 26 0.43 23.85 -0.40
N ASP A 27 0.82 22.71 -1.00
CA ASP A 27 -0.10 21.59 -1.25
C ASP A 27 0.19 20.33 -0.44
N ALA A 28 1.11 20.33 0.53
CA ALA A 28 1.40 19.18 1.38
C ALA A 28 1.37 19.56 2.86
N LEU A 29 0.84 18.68 3.70
CA LEU A 29 0.81 18.86 5.14
C LEU A 29 1.91 18.05 5.82
N PRO A 30 2.49 18.55 6.93
CA PRO A 30 3.56 17.85 7.62
C PRO A 30 3.09 16.51 8.21
N LEU A 31 3.98 15.51 8.18
CA LEU A 31 3.80 14.25 8.92
C LEU A 31 4.38 14.38 10.32
N GLY A 32 3.59 14.03 11.32
CA GLY A 32 4.00 14.07 12.70
C GLY A 32 2.91 13.60 13.66
N PRO A 33 3.11 13.73 14.98
CA PRO A 33 2.19 13.22 16.00
C PRO A 33 0.75 13.74 15.93
N GLN A 34 0.54 14.87 15.27
CA GLN A 34 -0.77 15.48 15.07
C GLN A 34 -1.44 15.09 13.76
N SER A 35 -0.73 14.33 12.90
CA SER A 35 -1.25 13.94 11.61
C SER A 35 -2.25 12.77 11.70
N LEU A 36 -3.24 12.78 10.82
CA LEU A 36 -4.21 11.70 10.71
C LEU A 36 -3.58 10.43 10.12
N VAL A 37 -2.58 10.57 9.26
CA VAL A 37 -1.81 9.42 8.74
C VAL A 37 -1.12 8.70 9.91
N TRP A 38 -0.44 9.41 10.81
CA TRP A 38 0.18 8.77 11.99
C TRP A 38 -0.85 8.10 12.88
N LYS A 39 -1.98 8.76 13.10
CA LYS A 39 -3.05 8.25 13.93
C LYS A 39 -3.61 6.92 13.43
N TYR A 40 -3.77 6.78 12.12
CA TYR A 40 -4.49 5.64 11.56
C TYR A 40 -3.57 4.56 11.00
N PHE A 41 -2.46 4.91 10.37
CA PHE A 41 -1.60 3.92 9.69
C PHE A 41 -0.95 2.91 10.65
N GLY A 42 -0.61 3.34 11.87
CA GLY A 42 -0.03 2.47 12.90
C GLY A 42 -1.02 1.81 13.85
N ASP A 43 -2.32 2.09 13.72
CA ASP A 43 -3.36 1.50 14.57
C ASP A 43 -3.45 -0.02 14.32
N ASN A 44 -3.36 -0.82 15.37
CA ASN A 44 -3.39 -2.29 15.27
C ASN A 44 -4.70 -2.84 14.71
N ARG A 45 -5.79 -2.08 14.75
CA ARG A 45 -7.05 -2.45 14.06
C ARG A 45 -6.91 -2.45 12.54
N MET A 46 -5.85 -1.85 11.99
CA MET A 46 -5.55 -1.91 10.56
C MET A 46 -5.48 -3.35 10.04
N TYR A 47 -5.13 -4.33 10.87
CA TYR A 47 -5.18 -5.74 10.49
C TYR A 47 -6.58 -6.25 10.10
N LEU A 48 -7.67 -5.52 10.46
CA LEU A 48 -9.03 -5.86 10.06
C LEU A 48 -9.28 -5.74 8.55
N ILE A 49 -8.47 -4.97 7.83
CA ILE A 49 -8.62 -4.85 6.37
C ILE A 49 -7.93 -5.98 5.58
N GLY A 50 -7.22 -6.88 6.28
CA GLY A 50 -6.50 -7.98 5.64
C GLY A 50 -5.38 -7.52 4.68
N PRO A 51 -5.06 -8.32 3.65
CA PRO A 51 -3.98 -8.03 2.72
C PRO A 51 -4.36 -7.03 1.60
N ARG A 52 -5.40 -6.21 1.80
CA ARG A 52 -5.97 -5.30 0.80
C ARG A 52 -4.92 -4.53 -0.03
N PRO A 53 -3.99 -3.76 0.56
CA PRO A 53 -3.04 -2.97 -0.25
C PRO A 53 -2.16 -3.87 -1.12
N ALA A 54 -1.65 -4.96 -0.55
CA ALA A 54 -0.77 -5.88 -1.27
C ALA A 54 -1.47 -6.52 -2.47
N VAL A 55 -2.75 -6.87 -2.34
CA VAL A 55 -3.53 -7.43 -3.47
C VAL A 55 -3.75 -6.37 -4.54
N LEU A 56 -4.20 -5.16 -4.15
CA LEU A 56 -4.46 -4.06 -5.09
C LEU A 56 -3.19 -3.61 -5.82
N GLN A 57 -2.05 -3.52 -5.14
CA GLN A 57 -0.76 -3.24 -5.76
C GLN A 57 -0.47 -4.23 -6.89
N ASN A 58 -0.64 -5.50 -6.63
CA ASN A 58 -0.35 -6.57 -7.58
C ASN A 58 -1.39 -6.69 -8.72
N MET A 59 -2.47 -5.92 -8.71
CA MET A 59 -3.40 -5.80 -9.84
C MET A 59 -2.89 -4.84 -10.92
N LEU A 60 -1.91 -3.99 -10.66
CA LEU A 60 -1.18 -3.28 -11.71
C LEU A 60 -0.21 -4.24 -12.38
N ALA A 61 -0.34 -4.42 -13.69
CA ALA A 61 0.38 -5.46 -14.43
C ALA A 61 1.91 -5.33 -14.28
N GLU A 62 2.45 -4.13 -14.41
CA GLU A 62 3.87 -3.84 -14.30
C GLU A 62 4.41 -4.15 -12.90
N LEU A 63 3.67 -3.77 -11.86
CA LEU A 63 4.04 -4.05 -10.47
C LEU A 63 3.94 -5.57 -10.20
N GLY A 64 2.85 -6.19 -10.65
CA GLY A 64 2.65 -7.64 -10.53
C GLY A 64 3.77 -8.43 -11.21
N GLN A 65 4.19 -8.02 -12.42
CA GLN A 65 5.30 -8.65 -13.13
C GLN A 65 6.62 -8.48 -12.36
N GLY A 66 6.91 -7.28 -11.87
CA GLY A 66 8.10 -7.04 -11.03
C GLY A 66 8.14 -7.93 -9.77
N VAL A 67 6.98 -8.17 -9.14
CA VAL A 67 6.86 -9.11 -8.01
C VAL A 67 7.09 -10.55 -8.46
N LEU A 68 6.59 -10.93 -9.64
CA LEU A 68 6.78 -12.28 -10.19
C LEU A 68 8.25 -12.58 -10.46
N ASP A 69 8.96 -11.64 -11.08
CA ASP A 69 10.31 -11.83 -11.55
C ASP A 69 11.38 -11.71 -10.44
N HIS A 70 11.15 -10.82 -9.47
CA HIS A 70 12.19 -10.44 -8.51
C HIS A 70 11.88 -10.79 -7.04
N SER A 71 10.67 -11.30 -6.74
CA SER A 71 10.29 -11.49 -5.36
C SER A 71 10.25 -12.95 -4.93
N VAL A 72 10.70 -13.19 -3.70
CA VAL A 72 10.47 -14.46 -2.97
C VAL A 72 9.03 -14.61 -2.47
N PHE A 73 8.09 -13.79 -2.94
CA PHE A 73 6.71 -13.77 -2.48
C PHE A 73 6.03 -15.14 -2.52
N PHE A 74 6.27 -15.91 -3.57
CA PHE A 74 5.67 -17.23 -3.76
C PHE A 74 6.35 -18.33 -2.92
N SER A 75 7.62 -18.14 -2.56
CA SER A 75 8.37 -19.13 -1.77
C SER A 75 8.34 -18.82 -0.27
N ASP A 76 8.36 -17.55 0.14
CA ASP A 76 8.30 -17.11 1.53
C ASP A 76 7.61 -15.74 1.70
N THR A 77 6.28 -15.75 1.63
CA THR A 77 5.44 -14.55 1.81
C THR A 77 5.71 -13.87 3.16
N ALA A 78 5.91 -14.65 4.23
CA ALA A 78 6.15 -14.10 5.56
C ALA A 78 7.49 -13.36 5.64
N ALA A 79 8.55 -13.91 5.05
CA ALA A 79 9.86 -13.24 4.99
C ALA A 79 9.77 -11.95 4.18
N ARG A 80 9.00 -11.92 3.08
CA ARG A 80 8.78 -10.69 2.32
C ARG A 80 8.07 -9.62 3.14
N VAL A 81 6.96 -9.95 3.79
CA VAL A 81 6.22 -9.01 4.64
C VAL A 81 7.12 -8.46 5.74
N LYS A 82 7.85 -9.34 6.45
CA LYS A 82 8.78 -8.95 7.51
C LYS A 82 9.89 -8.01 7.02
N ARG A 83 10.30 -8.11 5.76
CA ARG A 83 11.35 -7.26 5.17
C ARG A 83 10.80 -5.93 4.65
N SER A 84 9.56 -5.92 4.10
CA SER A 84 9.00 -4.75 3.42
C SER A 84 8.31 -3.77 4.36
N ILE A 85 7.61 -4.27 5.39
CA ILE A 85 6.82 -3.39 6.27
C ILE A 85 7.67 -2.44 7.13
N PRO A 86 8.77 -2.87 7.79
CA PRO A 86 9.55 -1.99 8.66
C PRO A 86 10.08 -0.73 7.97
N PRO A 87 10.71 -0.77 6.78
CA PRO A 87 11.17 0.45 6.11
C PRO A 87 10.03 1.41 5.75
N ILE A 88 8.88 0.88 5.30
CA ILE A 88 7.70 1.71 5.00
C ILE A 88 7.20 2.41 6.28
N MET A 89 7.09 1.66 7.38
CA MET A 89 6.68 2.24 8.66
C MET A 89 7.66 3.31 9.15
N ARG A 90 8.97 3.08 9.03
CA ARG A 90 9.98 4.08 9.39
C ARG A 90 9.92 5.31 8.49
N THR A 91 9.61 5.16 7.21
CA THR A 91 9.37 6.31 6.33
C THR A 91 8.21 7.18 6.82
N VAL A 92 7.15 6.57 7.37
CA VAL A 92 6.00 7.33 7.90
C VAL A 92 6.33 7.96 9.25
N TYR A 93 6.83 7.16 10.20
CA TYR A 93 7.02 7.57 11.60
C TYR A 93 8.40 8.15 11.90
N GLY A 94 9.31 8.14 10.95
CA GLY A 94 10.62 8.77 11.04
C GLY A 94 10.62 10.25 10.64
N THR A 95 11.80 10.81 10.55
CA THR A 95 12.06 12.16 10.04
C THR A 95 12.53 12.12 8.58
N GLU A 96 12.56 13.24 7.90
CA GLU A 96 13.14 13.34 6.56
C GLU A 96 14.63 12.98 6.55
N ASP A 97 15.35 13.39 7.59
CA ASP A 97 16.81 13.19 7.72
C ASP A 97 17.19 11.71 7.96
N ASP A 98 16.26 10.86 8.34
CA ASP A 98 16.52 9.43 8.61
C ASP A 98 16.87 8.64 7.32
N GLY A 99 16.59 9.18 6.12
CA GLY A 99 16.91 8.54 4.83
C GLY A 99 16.14 7.24 4.55
N GLU A 100 15.17 6.87 5.40
CA GLU A 100 14.42 5.61 5.28
C GLU A 100 13.60 5.55 3.98
N GLY A 101 13.02 6.68 3.56
CA GLY A 101 12.25 6.74 2.31
C GLY A 101 13.13 6.51 1.08
N THR A 102 14.28 7.16 1.00
CA THR A 102 15.24 6.96 -0.10
C THR A 102 15.81 5.55 -0.10
N MET A 103 16.00 4.94 1.06
CA MET A 103 16.38 3.54 1.17
C MET A 103 15.29 2.61 0.60
N VAL A 104 14.00 2.88 0.87
CA VAL A 104 12.89 2.13 0.25
C VAL A 104 12.92 2.25 -1.25
N ARG A 105 13.11 3.46 -1.80
CA ARG A 105 13.28 3.68 -3.24
C ARG A 105 14.43 2.83 -3.79
N ASP A 106 15.58 2.86 -3.14
CA ASP A 106 16.80 2.23 -3.63
C ASP A 106 16.69 0.69 -3.68
N PHE A 107 15.85 0.08 -2.84
CA PHE A 107 15.51 -1.35 -2.97
C PHE A 107 14.79 -1.72 -4.28
N HIS A 108 14.22 -0.72 -4.98
CA HIS A 108 13.48 -0.92 -6.21
C HIS A 108 14.29 -0.56 -7.47
N ARG A 109 15.53 -0.06 -7.33
CA ARG A 109 16.37 0.42 -8.43
C ARG A 109 16.65 -0.65 -9.50
N ASP A 110 16.85 -1.88 -9.07
CA ASP A 110 17.19 -2.99 -9.96
C ASP A 110 15.98 -3.86 -10.36
N ILE A 111 14.77 -3.50 -9.92
CA ILE A 111 13.53 -4.21 -10.28
C ILE A 111 13.03 -3.67 -11.62
N LYS A 112 13.41 -4.33 -12.70
CA LYS A 112 13.07 -4.00 -14.09
C LYS A 112 13.14 -5.23 -14.97
N GLY A 113 12.44 -5.19 -16.08
CA GLY A 113 12.40 -6.33 -17.03
C GLY A 113 11.43 -6.07 -18.17
N ASP A 114 11.01 -7.14 -18.80
CA ASP A 114 10.11 -7.11 -19.94
C ASP A 114 8.75 -7.72 -19.57
N MET A 115 7.69 -7.07 -20.03
CA MET A 115 6.33 -7.61 -19.95
C MET A 115 6.14 -8.70 -21.01
N PRO A 116 5.18 -9.63 -20.84
CA PRO A 116 4.88 -10.65 -21.84
C PRO A 116 4.51 -10.11 -23.23
N ASP A 117 4.05 -8.86 -23.31
CA ASP A 117 3.72 -8.16 -24.57
C ASP A 117 4.90 -7.38 -25.17
N GLY A 118 6.10 -7.52 -24.62
CA GLY A 118 7.33 -6.87 -25.09
C GLY A 118 7.55 -5.45 -24.59
N ARG A 119 6.61 -4.85 -23.86
CA ARG A 119 6.85 -3.57 -23.15
C ARG A 119 7.86 -3.78 -22.03
N ARG A 120 8.59 -2.72 -21.67
CA ARG A 120 9.48 -2.74 -20.51
C ARG A 120 8.77 -2.24 -19.29
N TYR A 121 9.10 -2.80 -18.13
CA TYR A 121 8.68 -2.25 -16.82
C TYR A 121 9.89 -1.87 -15.96
N HIS A 122 9.69 -0.90 -15.10
CA HIS A 122 10.65 -0.52 -14.06
C HIS A 122 9.88 -0.12 -12.79
N ALA A 123 10.27 -0.68 -11.65
CA ALA A 123 9.56 -0.42 -10.39
C ALA A 123 9.64 1.05 -9.93
N LEU A 124 10.63 1.83 -10.41
CA LEU A 124 10.73 3.27 -10.17
C LEU A 124 10.06 4.12 -11.25
N ASP A 125 9.35 3.51 -12.21
CA ASP A 125 8.47 4.28 -13.07
C ASP A 125 7.49 5.08 -12.20
N PRO A 126 7.33 6.40 -12.41
CA PRO A 126 6.52 7.24 -11.54
C PRO A 126 5.08 6.75 -11.36
N GLU A 127 4.42 6.27 -12.43
CA GLU A 127 3.05 5.77 -12.36
C GLU A 127 2.96 4.46 -11.54
N THR A 128 3.90 3.55 -11.77
CA THR A 128 3.98 2.28 -11.03
C THR A 128 4.26 2.52 -9.54
N TYR A 129 5.19 3.42 -9.23
CA TYR A 129 5.57 3.72 -7.85
C TYR A 129 4.46 4.49 -7.11
N PHE A 130 3.82 5.44 -7.81
CA PHE A 130 2.70 6.17 -7.22
C PHE A 130 1.48 5.26 -6.97
N TRP A 131 1.19 4.30 -7.85
CA TRP A 131 0.14 3.33 -7.59
C TRP A 131 0.39 2.55 -6.29
N ALA A 132 1.61 2.08 -6.08
CA ALA A 132 1.96 1.40 -4.82
C ALA A 132 1.68 2.28 -3.60
N HIS A 133 2.03 3.56 -3.65
CA HIS A 133 1.75 4.52 -2.60
C HIS A 133 0.25 4.82 -2.45
N ALA A 134 -0.46 5.02 -3.55
CA ALA A 134 -1.90 5.28 -3.57
C ALA A 134 -2.71 4.20 -2.84
N THR A 135 -2.28 2.94 -2.92
CA THR A 135 -2.93 1.85 -2.16
C THR A 135 -2.74 1.98 -0.65
N PHE A 136 -1.63 2.56 -0.18
CA PHE A 136 -1.45 2.85 1.25
C PHE A 136 -2.28 4.06 1.70
N VAL A 137 -2.40 5.08 0.88
CA VAL A 137 -3.26 6.24 1.16
C VAL A 137 -4.71 5.77 1.29
N GLU A 138 -5.19 5.02 0.32
CA GLU A 138 -6.54 4.49 0.32
C GLU A 138 -6.77 3.52 1.49
N GLN A 139 -5.77 2.73 1.87
CA GLN A 139 -5.82 1.89 3.07
C GLN A 139 -6.10 2.71 4.33
N VAL A 140 -5.43 3.85 4.51
CA VAL A 140 -5.64 4.73 5.67
C VAL A 140 -7.05 5.30 5.66
N LEU A 141 -7.49 5.81 4.51
CA LEU A 141 -8.84 6.35 4.31
C LEU A 141 -9.92 5.29 4.58
N TYR A 142 -9.79 4.14 3.93
CA TYR A 142 -10.73 3.03 4.08
C TYR A 142 -10.82 2.51 5.50
N PHE A 143 -9.67 2.30 6.15
CA PHE A 143 -9.62 1.82 7.53
C PHE A 143 -10.31 2.82 8.49
N ALA A 144 -9.93 4.09 8.41
CA ALA A 144 -10.47 5.13 9.28
C ALA A 144 -11.99 5.27 9.10
N ASP A 145 -12.46 5.35 7.85
CA ASP A 145 -13.87 5.51 7.53
C ASP A 145 -14.70 4.29 7.89
N THR A 146 -14.14 3.10 7.74
CA THR A 146 -14.87 1.85 7.94
C THR A 146 -14.90 1.42 9.40
N PHE A 147 -13.77 1.50 10.12
CA PHE A 147 -13.62 0.88 11.43
C PHE A 147 -13.43 1.86 12.59
N VAL A 148 -13.16 3.14 12.32
CA VAL A 148 -12.93 4.13 13.39
C VAL A 148 -14.05 5.15 13.46
N LYS A 149 -14.25 5.92 12.40
CA LYS A 149 -15.31 6.95 12.30
C LYS A 149 -15.56 7.30 10.84
N ARG A 150 -16.75 7.80 10.54
CA ARG A 150 -16.97 8.42 9.23
C ARG A 150 -16.11 9.67 9.11
N LEU A 151 -15.25 9.69 8.10
CA LEU A 151 -14.40 10.84 7.82
C LEU A 151 -15.22 11.95 7.17
N THR A 152 -14.94 13.17 7.58
CA THR A 152 -15.39 14.37 6.86
C THR A 152 -14.54 14.57 5.60
N GLU A 153 -15.03 15.39 4.68
CA GLU A 153 -14.27 15.78 3.48
C GLU A 153 -12.93 16.43 3.84
N ALA A 154 -12.94 17.33 4.84
CA ALA A 154 -11.72 17.97 5.31
C ALA A 154 -10.69 16.97 5.90
N GLU A 155 -11.15 15.91 6.58
CA GLU A 155 -10.24 14.88 7.09
C GLU A 155 -9.69 13.99 5.97
N ARG A 156 -10.45 13.74 4.93
CA ARG A 156 -9.97 13.01 3.74
C ARG A 156 -8.92 13.81 3.00
N GLU A 157 -9.19 15.10 2.78
CA GLU A 157 -8.23 16.04 2.22
C GLU A 157 -6.95 16.09 3.06
N GLN A 158 -7.08 16.23 4.40
CA GLN A 158 -5.93 16.26 5.29
C GLN A 158 -5.08 14.98 5.18
N ILE A 159 -5.69 13.78 5.21
CA ILE A 159 -4.98 12.51 5.06
C ILE A 159 -4.23 12.48 3.71
N TYR A 160 -4.88 12.94 2.65
CA TYR A 160 -4.27 12.97 1.32
C TYR A 160 -3.07 13.93 1.29
N LEU A 161 -3.23 15.16 1.76
CA LEU A 161 -2.14 16.16 1.79
C LEU A 161 -0.96 15.74 2.70
N GLU A 162 -1.23 15.09 3.83
CA GLU A 162 -0.20 14.47 4.66
C GLU A 162 0.53 13.34 3.92
N SER A 163 -0.17 12.57 3.09
CA SER A 163 0.40 11.48 2.31
C SER A 163 1.34 11.98 1.21
N LYS A 164 1.19 13.22 0.72
CA LYS A 164 2.11 13.86 -0.22
C LYS A 164 3.49 14.05 0.41
N THR A 165 3.54 14.50 1.67
CA THR A 165 4.79 14.58 2.43
C THR A 165 5.42 13.20 2.60
N TRP A 166 4.63 12.18 2.91
CA TRP A 166 5.12 10.79 2.96
C TRP A 166 5.73 10.35 1.64
N TYR A 167 5.04 10.59 0.49
CA TYR A 167 5.52 10.20 -0.83
C TYR A 167 6.85 10.91 -1.19
N ARG A 168 6.95 12.21 -0.92
CA ARG A 168 8.16 13.00 -1.20
C ARG A 168 9.41 12.48 -0.48
N ARG A 169 9.25 11.86 0.70
CA ARG A 169 10.36 11.21 1.42
C ARG A 169 11.01 10.06 0.63
N TYR A 170 10.31 9.46 -0.34
CA TYR A 170 10.91 8.47 -1.22
C TYR A 170 11.88 9.08 -2.24
N GLY A 171 11.74 10.35 -2.60
CA GLY A 171 12.54 11.01 -3.62
C GLY A 171 12.33 10.40 -5.01
N VAL A 172 11.11 9.99 -5.31
CA VAL A 172 10.65 9.57 -6.63
C VAL A 172 9.78 10.70 -7.20
N SER A 173 9.75 10.84 -8.53
CA SER A 173 8.95 11.88 -9.19
C SER A 173 7.49 11.83 -8.78
N ASP A 174 6.94 12.97 -8.35
CA ASP A 174 5.55 13.16 -7.95
C ASP A 174 4.62 13.59 -9.11
N ARG A 175 5.13 13.56 -10.34
CA ARG A 175 4.37 13.93 -11.56
C ARG A 175 2.97 13.29 -11.65
N PRO A 176 2.76 11.99 -11.32
CA PRO A 176 1.44 11.38 -11.39
C PRO A 176 0.54 11.71 -10.20
N MET A 177 1.05 12.40 -9.19
CA MET A 177 0.33 12.66 -7.94
C MET A 177 -0.71 13.77 -8.16
N PRO A 178 -2.00 13.51 -7.92
CA PRO A 178 -3.06 14.52 -7.98
C PRO A 178 -2.84 15.68 -7.00
N ALA A 179 -3.38 16.84 -7.34
CA ALA A 179 -3.22 18.05 -6.53
C ALA A 179 -3.92 17.92 -5.16
N ASP A 180 -5.13 17.34 -5.14
CA ASP A 180 -6.02 17.28 -4.00
C ASP A 180 -6.71 15.90 -3.88
N TYR A 181 -7.51 15.71 -2.85
CA TYR A 181 -8.25 14.45 -2.63
C TYR A 181 -9.28 14.16 -3.72
N ALA A 182 -9.92 15.18 -4.29
CA ALA A 182 -10.86 14.97 -5.39
C ALA A 182 -10.16 14.41 -6.64
N GLY A 183 -8.99 14.95 -6.96
CA GLY A 183 -8.12 14.41 -8.00
C GLY A 183 -7.64 12.99 -7.70
N PHE A 184 -7.34 12.70 -6.43
CA PHE A 184 -6.98 11.35 -5.99
C PHE A 184 -8.13 10.36 -6.16
N GLN A 185 -9.36 10.75 -5.86
CA GLN A 185 -10.55 9.92 -6.11
C GLN A 185 -10.69 9.60 -7.60
N ALA A 186 -10.59 10.62 -8.46
CA ALA A 186 -10.67 10.43 -9.91
C ALA A 186 -9.54 9.52 -10.43
N TYR A 187 -8.31 9.69 -9.92
CA TYR A 187 -7.20 8.79 -10.21
C TYR A 187 -7.52 7.35 -9.78
N TRP A 188 -8.02 7.15 -8.57
CA TRP A 188 -8.37 5.83 -8.03
C TRP A 188 -9.44 5.13 -8.87
N ASP A 189 -10.52 5.85 -9.22
CA ASP A 189 -11.60 5.32 -10.03
C ASP A 189 -11.10 4.90 -11.42
N ARG A 190 -10.29 5.75 -12.07
CA ARG A 190 -9.66 5.42 -13.36
C ARG A 190 -8.78 4.16 -13.25
N MET A 191 -7.96 4.05 -12.22
CA MET A 191 -7.15 2.86 -12.00
C MET A 191 -8.03 1.61 -11.89
N MET A 192 -9.08 1.67 -11.07
CA MET A 192 -9.99 0.54 -10.84
C MET A 192 -10.78 0.16 -12.09
N ASP A 193 -11.16 1.11 -12.92
CA ASP A 193 -12.07 0.90 -14.04
C ASP A 193 -11.36 0.57 -15.34
N GLU A 194 -10.17 1.11 -15.56
CA GLU A 194 -9.51 1.08 -16.86
C GLU A 194 -8.15 0.39 -16.89
N ILE A 195 -7.41 0.39 -15.77
CA ILE A 195 -5.99 0.02 -15.75
C ILE A 195 -5.72 -1.33 -15.09
N LEU A 196 -6.37 -1.57 -13.94
CA LEU A 196 -6.07 -2.77 -13.15
C LEU A 196 -6.56 -4.04 -13.83
N VAL A 197 -5.80 -5.11 -13.65
CA VAL A 197 -6.10 -6.44 -14.19
C VAL A 197 -6.00 -7.51 -13.10
N PRO A 198 -6.66 -8.66 -13.25
CA PRO A 198 -6.51 -9.78 -12.32
C PRO A 198 -5.18 -10.51 -12.52
N HIS A 199 -4.06 -9.80 -12.28
CA HIS A 199 -2.73 -10.37 -12.44
C HIS A 199 -2.52 -11.60 -11.55
N GLN A 200 -1.72 -12.58 -12.00
CA GLN A 200 -1.52 -13.84 -11.30
C GLN A 200 -0.96 -13.68 -9.87
N THR A 201 -0.18 -12.63 -9.61
CA THR A 201 0.34 -12.34 -8.26
C THR A 201 -0.75 -11.87 -7.31
N ALA A 202 -1.72 -11.06 -7.81
CA ALA A 202 -2.90 -10.68 -7.05
C ALA A 202 -3.80 -11.89 -6.77
N GLN A 203 -4.03 -12.75 -7.77
CA GLN A 203 -4.78 -13.99 -7.61
C GLN A 203 -4.13 -14.94 -6.58
N TYR A 204 -2.80 -15.04 -6.57
CA TYR A 204 -2.07 -15.77 -5.53
C TYR A 204 -2.34 -15.18 -4.14
N GLY A 205 -2.29 -13.85 -4.00
CA GLY A 205 -2.54 -13.14 -2.75
C GLY A 205 -3.94 -13.39 -2.18
N VAL A 206 -4.95 -13.57 -3.02
CA VAL A 206 -6.32 -13.92 -2.59
C VAL A 206 -6.61 -15.42 -2.62
N GLY A 207 -5.73 -16.24 -3.15
CA GLY A 207 -5.91 -17.69 -3.19
C GLY A 207 -6.08 -18.32 -1.80
N TYR A 208 -5.54 -17.70 -0.78
CA TYR A 208 -5.75 -18.11 0.61
C TYR A 208 -7.21 -17.98 1.08
N VAL A 209 -7.99 -17.09 0.47
CA VAL A 209 -9.42 -16.92 0.77
C VAL A 209 -10.21 -18.20 0.48
N THR A 210 -9.85 -18.90 -0.61
CA THR A 210 -10.53 -20.12 -1.04
C THR A 210 -9.88 -21.40 -0.51
N LYS A 211 -8.56 -21.41 -0.35
CA LYS A 211 -7.76 -22.60 0.06
C LYS A 211 -7.42 -22.61 1.54
N GLY A 212 -7.69 -21.52 2.26
CA GLY A 212 -7.25 -21.31 3.64
C GLY A 212 -5.80 -20.82 3.72
N PHE A 213 -5.47 -20.15 4.81
CA PHE A 213 -4.13 -19.65 5.07
C PHE A 213 -3.18 -20.81 5.42
N PRO A 214 -1.92 -20.74 4.99
CA PRO A 214 -0.92 -21.71 5.38
C PRO A 214 -0.63 -21.60 6.88
N ARG A 215 -0.17 -22.70 7.47
CA ARG A 215 0.23 -22.71 8.88
C ARG A 215 1.36 -21.73 9.14
N PRO A 216 1.20 -20.78 10.07
CA PRO A 216 2.27 -19.85 10.42
C PRO A 216 3.50 -20.58 10.97
N LYS A 217 4.71 -20.08 10.65
CA LYS A 217 5.96 -20.58 11.24
C LYS A 217 5.88 -20.44 12.77
N GLY A 218 6.29 -21.48 13.49
CA GLY A 218 6.25 -21.52 14.97
C GLY A 218 4.93 -22.03 15.58
N VAL A 219 3.86 -22.15 14.82
CA VAL A 219 2.61 -22.79 15.28
C VAL A 219 2.69 -24.29 15.02
N SER A 220 2.41 -25.13 16.02
CA SER A 220 2.42 -26.58 15.84
C SER A 220 1.31 -27.04 14.89
N VAL A 221 1.49 -28.18 14.22
CA VAL A 221 0.50 -28.74 13.29
C VAL A 221 -0.84 -29.00 14.00
N VAL A 222 -0.78 -29.50 15.23
CA VAL A 222 -1.98 -29.78 16.04
C VAL A 222 -2.72 -28.50 16.38
N ALA A 223 -2.00 -27.49 16.89
CA ALA A 223 -2.59 -26.19 17.19
C ALA A 223 -3.22 -25.55 15.96
N TRP A 224 -2.54 -25.60 14.80
CA TRP A 224 -3.09 -25.05 13.56
C TRP A 224 -4.35 -25.78 13.08
N ARG A 225 -4.40 -27.13 13.20
CA ARG A 225 -5.60 -27.90 12.87
C ARG A 225 -6.81 -27.51 13.72
N LEU A 226 -6.58 -27.11 14.97
CA LEU A 226 -7.66 -26.68 15.87
C LEU A 226 -8.09 -25.22 15.60
N ILE A 227 -7.16 -24.35 15.26
CA ILE A 227 -7.40 -22.91 15.09
C ILE A 227 -7.91 -22.58 13.67
N SER A 228 -7.35 -23.23 12.63
CA SER A 228 -7.63 -22.87 11.23
C SER A 228 -9.11 -22.96 10.82
N PRO A 229 -9.95 -23.87 11.34
CA PRO A 229 -11.37 -23.90 10.99
C PRO A 229 -12.14 -22.64 11.43
N LEU A 230 -11.68 -21.96 12.48
CA LEU A 230 -12.24 -20.68 12.93
C LEU A 230 -11.55 -19.48 12.29
N PHE A 231 -10.22 -19.54 12.19
CA PHE A 231 -9.42 -18.45 11.64
C PHE A 231 -9.67 -18.22 10.15
N ASN A 232 -9.64 -19.28 9.34
CA ASN A 232 -9.72 -19.14 7.88
C ASN A 232 -11.03 -18.50 7.39
N PRO A 233 -12.23 -18.87 7.88
CA PRO A 233 -13.47 -18.21 7.46
C PRO A 233 -13.50 -16.72 7.84
N VAL A 234 -13.00 -16.36 9.02
CA VAL A 234 -12.95 -14.97 9.47
C VAL A 234 -11.96 -14.16 8.60
N ALA A 235 -10.76 -14.70 8.40
CA ALA A 235 -9.76 -14.04 7.55
C ALA A 235 -10.24 -13.93 6.10
N ALA A 236 -10.88 -14.94 5.54
CA ALA A 236 -11.50 -14.88 4.22
C ALA A 236 -12.62 -13.84 4.14
N PHE A 237 -13.48 -13.77 5.16
CA PHE A 237 -14.56 -12.79 5.25
C PHE A 237 -14.01 -11.35 5.29
N LEU A 238 -13.03 -11.09 6.14
CA LEU A 238 -12.39 -9.77 6.26
C LEU A 238 -11.65 -9.38 4.98
N THR A 239 -10.88 -10.31 4.41
CA THR A 239 -10.13 -10.06 3.17
C THR A 239 -11.08 -9.71 2.02
N THR A 240 -12.12 -10.52 1.82
CA THR A 240 -13.06 -10.32 0.70
C THR A 240 -13.92 -9.08 0.93
N GLY A 241 -14.45 -8.89 2.15
CA GLY A 241 -15.27 -7.73 2.50
C GLY A 241 -14.51 -6.42 2.43
N GLY A 242 -13.21 -6.45 2.75
CA GLY A 242 -12.32 -5.29 2.66
C GLY A 242 -11.93 -4.90 1.23
N MET A 243 -12.08 -5.77 0.25
CA MET A 243 -11.75 -5.44 -1.15
C MET A 243 -12.82 -4.56 -1.81
N PRO A 244 -12.42 -3.59 -2.68
CA PRO A 244 -13.38 -2.87 -3.50
C PRO A 244 -14.26 -3.83 -4.31
N PRO A 245 -15.56 -3.53 -4.52
CA PRO A 245 -16.46 -4.42 -5.27
C PRO A 245 -15.89 -4.82 -6.62
N ARG A 246 -15.38 -3.86 -7.39
CA ARG A 246 -14.80 -4.11 -8.71
C ARG A 246 -13.58 -5.03 -8.66
N ALA A 247 -12.70 -4.86 -7.68
CA ALA A 247 -11.56 -5.75 -7.49
C ALA A 247 -12.01 -7.18 -7.10
N ARG A 248 -13.07 -7.31 -6.28
CA ARG A 248 -13.67 -8.61 -5.98
C ARG A 248 -14.14 -9.33 -7.24
N ASP A 249 -14.85 -8.59 -8.12
CA ASP A 249 -15.38 -9.14 -9.37
C ASP A 249 -14.24 -9.56 -10.31
N MET A 250 -13.25 -8.71 -10.52
CA MET A 250 -12.07 -9.04 -11.34
C MET A 250 -11.28 -10.25 -10.82
N LEU A 251 -11.19 -10.40 -9.50
CA LEU A 251 -10.46 -11.52 -8.87
C LEU A 251 -11.33 -12.77 -8.66
N GLY A 252 -12.60 -12.74 -9.07
CA GLY A 252 -13.53 -13.85 -8.93
C GLY A 252 -13.82 -14.22 -7.46
N LEU A 253 -13.81 -13.27 -6.54
CA LEU A 253 -14.05 -13.50 -5.12
C LEU A 253 -15.55 -13.56 -4.84
N PRO A 254 -16.10 -14.72 -4.39
CA PRO A 254 -17.53 -14.87 -4.19
C PRO A 254 -18.01 -14.04 -3.01
N TRP A 255 -18.92 -13.12 -3.28
CA TRP A 255 -19.54 -12.25 -2.28
C TRP A 255 -21.03 -12.15 -2.50
N SER A 256 -21.81 -12.11 -1.43
CA SER A 256 -23.27 -12.01 -1.49
C SER A 256 -23.77 -10.85 -0.64
N ASP A 257 -24.98 -10.36 -0.93
CA ASP A 257 -25.63 -9.31 -0.15
C ASP A 257 -25.73 -9.65 1.35
N ARG A 258 -25.90 -10.92 1.69
CA ARG A 258 -25.89 -11.38 3.09
C ARG A 258 -24.51 -11.15 3.72
N LYS A 259 -23.43 -11.50 3.00
CA LYS A 259 -22.05 -11.27 3.48
C LYS A 259 -21.75 -9.78 3.56
N GLU A 260 -22.20 -9.00 2.58
CA GLU A 260 -22.05 -7.53 2.60
C GLU A 260 -22.73 -6.92 3.82
N ARG A 261 -24.02 -7.25 4.08
CA ARG A 261 -24.71 -6.80 5.29
C ARG A 261 -23.99 -7.20 6.57
N GLY A 262 -23.49 -8.43 6.64
CA GLY A 262 -22.71 -8.93 7.77
C GLY A 262 -21.41 -8.11 7.96
N TYR A 263 -20.71 -7.80 6.88
CA TYR A 263 -19.49 -7.01 6.91
C TYR A 263 -19.77 -5.57 7.36
N GLN A 264 -20.81 -4.94 6.82
CA GLN A 264 -21.22 -3.60 7.24
C GLN A 264 -21.65 -3.54 8.72
N ALA A 265 -22.36 -4.57 9.20
CA ALA A 265 -22.71 -4.67 10.62
C ALA A 265 -21.45 -4.83 11.50
N PHE A 266 -20.51 -5.68 11.11
CA PHE A 266 -19.22 -5.82 11.78
C PHE A 266 -18.45 -4.50 11.82
N ALA A 267 -18.34 -3.83 10.69
CA ALA A 267 -17.70 -2.52 10.59
C ALA A 267 -18.39 -1.46 11.47
N ALA A 268 -19.73 -1.46 11.50
CA ALA A 268 -20.50 -0.55 12.34
C ALA A 268 -20.25 -0.76 13.84
N VAL A 269 -20.07 -2.02 14.28
CA VAL A 269 -19.69 -2.32 15.68
C VAL A 269 -18.32 -1.71 15.99
N TRP A 270 -17.31 -1.94 15.16
CA TRP A 270 -15.98 -1.38 15.36
C TRP A 270 -15.97 0.15 15.34
N ARG A 271 -16.77 0.76 14.47
CA ARG A 271 -16.90 2.23 14.36
C ARG A 271 -17.75 2.85 15.48
N SER A 272 -18.42 2.03 16.29
CA SER A 272 -19.32 2.54 17.33
C SER A 272 -18.58 3.35 18.41
N ARG A 273 -19.26 4.35 18.97
CA ARG A 273 -18.71 5.18 20.06
C ARG A 273 -18.23 4.36 21.27
N PRO A 274 -18.96 3.34 21.77
CA PRO A 274 -18.50 2.54 22.90
C PRO A 274 -17.19 1.80 22.60
N VAL A 275 -17.05 1.20 21.42
CA VAL A 275 -15.82 0.47 21.03
C VAL A 275 -14.65 1.42 20.93
N ASN A 276 -14.81 2.58 20.29
CA ASN A 276 -13.75 3.58 20.20
C ASN A 276 -13.41 4.16 21.58
N TRP A 277 -14.40 4.40 22.43
CA TRP A 277 -14.17 4.87 23.80
C TRP A 277 -13.31 3.89 24.63
N VAL A 278 -13.57 2.58 24.51
CA VAL A 278 -12.73 1.55 25.14
C VAL A 278 -11.35 1.52 24.49
N TRP A 279 -11.29 1.48 23.15
CA TRP A 279 -10.04 1.44 22.41
C TRP A 279 -9.10 2.57 22.78
N ASP A 280 -9.60 3.79 22.84
CA ASP A 280 -8.81 5.00 23.13
C ASP A 280 -8.22 5.01 24.56
N ARG A 281 -8.74 4.16 25.47
CA ARG A 281 -8.23 4.01 26.84
C ARG A 281 -7.25 2.87 27.01
N LEU A 282 -7.10 2.02 25.99
CA LEU A 282 -6.11 0.94 26.04
C LEU A 282 -4.68 1.52 25.99
N PRO A 283 -3.71 0.82 26.59
CA PRO A 283 -2.31 1.23 26.49
C PRO A 283 -1.85 1.37 25.02
N MET A 284 -0.91 2.27 24.79
CA MET A 284 -0.35 2.52 23.46
C MET A 284 0.21 1.26 22.82
N THR A 285 0.80 0.38 23.63
CA THR A 285 1.33 -0.92 23.21
C THR A 285 0.27 -1.89 22.64
N VAL A 286 -1.01 -1.70 23.00
CA VAL A 286 -2.14 -2.46 22.45
C VAL A 286 -2.72 -1.76 21.22
N ARG A 287 -2.77 -0.44 21.24
CA ARG A 287 -3.40 0.38 20.20
C ARG A 287 -2.55 0.49 18.94
N TYR A 288 -1.24 0.60 19.09
CA TYR A 288 -0.31 0.93 18.02
C TYR A 288 0.78 -0.12 17.87
N ASN A 289 1.23 -0.33 16.63
CA ASN A 289 2.43 -1.12 16.38
C ASN A 289 3.69 -0.43 16.92
N SER A 290 4.79 -1.16 17.04
CA SER A 290 6.03 -0.65 17.64
C SER A 290 6.59 0.58 16.92
N PHE A 291 6.48 0.66 15.59
CA PHE A 291 6.99 1.80 14.82
C PHE A 291 6.25 3.11 15.15
N ALA A 292 4.92 3.02 15.28
CA ALA A 292 4.12 4.17 15.70
C ALA A 292 4.42 4.56 17.15
N GLN A 293 4.61 3.57 18.05
CA GLN A 293 5.01 3.83 19.44
C GLN A 293 6.36 4.56 19.50
N ASP A 294 7.36 4.08 18.73
CA ASP A 294 8.68 4.69 18.65
C ASP A 294 8.62 6.12 18.07
N GLY A 295 7.79 6.34 17.04
CA GLY A 295 7.54 7.67 16.48
C GLY A 295 6.99 8.63 17.51
N HIS A 296 5.92 8.25 18.20
CA HIS A 296 5.31 9.06 19.25
C HIS A 296 6.21 9.25 20.49
N GLY A 297 7.11 8.31 20.76
CA GLY A 297 8.05 8.40 21.89
C GLY A 297 9.26 9.30 21.64
N ARG A 298 9.50 9.72 20.38
CA ARG A 298 10.60 10.64 20.00
C ARG A 298 10.20 12.12 20.07
N VAL A 299 8.95 12.43 20.28
CA VAL A 299 8.34 13.75 20.31
C VAL A 299 7.71 13.98 21.68
#